data_00ce85045429e9b63079d278830e80ae
#
_entry.id   00ce85045429e9b63079d278830e80ae
#
_cell.length_a   1.000
_cell.length_b   1.000
_cell.length_c   1.000
_cell.angle_alpha   90.00
_cell.angle_beta   90.00
_cell.angle_gamma   90.00
#
_symmetry.space_group_name_H-M   'P 1'
#
loop_
_entity.id
_entity.type
_entity.pdbx_description
1 polymer ?
#
loop_
_entity_poly.entity_id
_entity_poly.type
_entity_poly.pdbx_seq_one_letter_code
_entity_poly.pdbx_strand_id
1 'polypeptide(L)'
;LYPNGNIMLEHPVSKGYYCRLNLDRPVGLDDVQRIKQRMKEIIAEDIPFLRFEQHTTEVVELFRQKDMMDKVRLLETSGNLYSYYYTLGDSVDYYYGSLLPSTGYIHLFDLVKYYDGLLLQVPNKEQPNKLEEVIKQEKMLEVFKEHRRWNQILGIGTVGDFNASCNAGHATELINVSEALQEKRIAQIADEIYHRGQKGQPVKIVLISGPSSSGKTTFSKRLSVQLMASGL
;
A
#
# COMPACT_ATOMS: atom_id res chain seq x y z
N LEU A 1 10.80 17.66 -8.10
CA LEU A 1 11.02 18.29 -6.80
C LEU A 1 12.13 17.60 -5.99
N TYR A 2 12.23 16.28 -6.06
CA TYR A 2 13.16 15.45 -5.32
C TYR A 2 13.76 14.39 -6.25
N PRO A 3 14.88 14.67 -6.93
CA PRO A 3 15.47 13.77 -7.94
C PRO A 3 15.77 12.35 -7.41
N ASN A 4 16.16 12.25 -6.13
CA ASN A 4 16.46 10.98 -5.47
C ASN A 4 15.29 10.50 -4.58
N GLY A 5 14.15 11.20 -4.60
CA GLY A 5 12.97 10.85 -3.81
C GLY A 5 12.11 9.84 -4.53
N ASN A 6 11.53 8.91 -3.76
CA ASN A 6 10.55 7.96 -4.25
C ASN A 6 9.26 8.07 -3.46
N ILE A 7 8.13 8.19 -4.15
CA ILE A 7 6.80 8.19 -3.54
C ILE A 7 6.10 6.88 -3.84
N MET A 8 5.50 6.29 -2.81
CA MET A 8 4.68 5.09 -2.93
C MET A 8 3.28 5.36 -2.38
N LEU A 9 2.25 5.15 -3.19
CA LEU A 9 0.88 5.02 -2.71
C LEU A 9 0.75 3.64 -2.08
N GLU A 10 0.43 3.58 -0.78
CA GLU A 10 0.41 2.29 -0.07
C GLU A 10 -1.01 1.75 0.12
N HIS A 11 -1.81 2.42 0.91
CA HIS A 11 -3.13 1.88 1.28
C HIS A 11 -4.14 3.00 1.58
N PRO A 12 -5.43 2.72 1.44
CA PRO A 12 -6.46 3.67 1.85
C PRO A 12 -6.50 3.78 3.38
N VAL A 13 -6.55 5.02 3.88
CA VAL A 13 -6.70 5.35 5.30
C VAL A 13 -7.44 6.67 5.40
N SER A 14 -8.25 6.87 6.43
CA SER A 14 -8.99 8.13 6.64
C SER A 14 -9.78 8.56 5.38
N LYS A 15 -10.32 7.59 4.63
CA LYS A 15 -11.01 7.79 3.34
C LYS A 15 -10.19 8.52 2.26
N GLY A 16 -8.88 8.57 2.41
CA GLY A 16 -7.90 9.03 1.45
C GLY A 16 -6.85 7.96 1.21
N TYR A 17 -5.67 8.33 0.73
CA TYR A 17 -4.57 7.42 0.44
C TYR A 17 -3.32 7.79 1.21
N TYR A 18 -2.79 6.85 1.98
CA TYR A 18 -1.49 7.02 2.62
C TYR A 18 -0.38 6.89 1.59
N CYS A 19 0.46 7.92 1.55
CA CYS A 19 1.61 7.99 0.65
C CYS A 19 2.89 8.07 1.49
N ARG A 20 3.82 7.21 1.19
CA ARG A 20 5.16 7.25 1.77
C ARG A 20 6.12 7.91 0.81
N LEU A 21 6.70 9.00 1.23
CA LEU A 21 7.76 9.69 0.51
C LEU A 21 9.10 9.34 1.15
N ASN A 22 9.96 8.65 0.42
CA ASN A 22 11.30 8.29 0.85
C ASN A 22 12.26 9.41 0.43
N LEU A 23 12.83 10.07 1.40
CA LEU A 23 13.90 11.06 1.26
C LEU A 23 15.05 10.65 2.19
N ASP A 24 16.22 11.24 2.00
CA ASP A 24 17.38 11.07 2.88
C ASP A 24 17.19 11.67 4.28
N ARG A 25 16.04 12.27 4.52
CA ARG A 25 15.60 12.89 5.77
C ARG A 25 14.11 12.69 6.02
N PRO A 26 13.64 12.90 7.26
CA PRO A 26 12.21 12.88 7.54
C PRO A 26 11.45 13.94 6.72
N VAL A 27 10.26 13.57 6.25
CA VAL A 27 9.36 14.48 5.53
C VAL A 27 8.81 15.55 6.47
N GLY A 28 9.01 16.82 6.15
CA GLY A 28 8.52 17.97 6.89
C GLY A 28 7.21 18.55 6.33
N LEU A 29 6.69 19.57 7.01
CA LEU A 29 5.51 20.33 6.53
C LEU A 29 5.82 21.12 5.26
N ASP A 30 7.04 21.62 5.11
CA ASP A 30 7.48 22.34 3.92
C ASP A 30 7.45 21.44 2.68
N ASP A 31 7.79 20.16 2.82
CA ASP A 31 7.71 19.18 1.73
C ASP A 31 6.27 18.99 1.28
N VAL A 32 5.34 18.89 2.24
CA VAL A 32 3.90 18.80 1.96
C VAL A 32 3.42 20.00 1.15
N GLN A 33 3.78 21.20 1.58
CA GLN A 33 3.37 22.44 0.90
C GLN A 33 3.96 22.54 -0.50
N ARG A 34 5.24 22.21 -0.68
CA ARG A 34 5.90 22.22 -2.00
C ARG A 34 5.28 21.22 -2.97
N ILE A 35 5.00 20.01 -2.51
CA ILE A 35 4.35 18.98 -3.34
C ILE A 35 2.93 19.43 -3.72
N LYS A 36 2.15 19.86 -2.72
CA LYS A 36 0.78 20.34 -2.93
C LYS A 36 0.73 21.52 -3.91
N GLN A 37 1.66 22.47 -3.78
CA GLN A 37 1.75 23.60 -4.69
C GLN A 37 2.08 23.13 -6.13
N ARG A 38 3.05 22.23 -6.30
CA ARG A 38 3.37 21.69 -7.64
C ARG A 38 2.22 20.88 -8.24
N MET A 39 1.49 20.14 -7.44
CA MET A 39 0.27 19.44 -7.91
C MET A 39 -0.77 20.43 -8.44
N LYS A 40 -0.99 21.55 -7.74
CA LYS A 40 -1.91 22.60 -8.21
C LYS A 40 -1.46 23.25 -9.51
N GLU A 41 -0.17 23.50 -9.67
CA GLU A 41 0.41 24.02 -10.91
C GLU A 41 0.15 23.07 -12.08
N ILE A 42 0.46 21.78 -11.93
CA ILE A 42 0.21 20.73 -12.94
C ILE A 42 -1.27 20.66 -13.31
N ILE A 43 -2.17 20.79 -12.34
CA ILE A 43 -3.62 20.81 -12.60
C ILE A 43 -4.00 22.07 -13.42
N ALA A 44 -3.45 23.23 -13.07
CA ALA A 44 -3.71 24.48 -13.77
C ALA A 44 -3.14 24.52 -15.18
N GLU A 45 -2.08 23.76 -15.45
CA GLU A 45 -1.50 23.58 -16.78
C GLU A 45 -2.39 22.74 -17.71
N ASP A 46 -3.39 22.03 -17.18
CA ASP A 46 -4.34 21.17 -17.91
C ASP A 46 -3.67 20.17 -18.87
N ILE A 47 -2.65 19.48 -18.38
CA ILE A 47 -1.83 18.57 -19.18
C ILE A 47 -2.63 17.30 -19.53
N PRO A 48 -2.68 16.87 -20.80
CA PRO A 48 -3.40 15.67 -21.20
C PRO A 48 -2.71 14.40 -20.69
N PHE A 49 -3.54 13.42 -20.28
CA PHE A 49 -3.11 12.04 -20.08
C PHE A 49 -3.20 11.30 -21.42
N LEU A 50 -2.07 10.95 -22.02
CA LEU A 50 -2.04 10.22 -23.27
C LEU A 50 -1.84 8.73 -23.00
N ARG A 51 -2.74 7.91 -23.54
CA ARG A 51 -2.68 6.44 -23.43
C ARG A 51 -2.07 5.86 -24.68
N PHE A 52 -1.10 4.98 -24.48
CA PHE A 52 -0.43 4.24 -25.53
C PHE A 52 -0.61 2.74 -25.32
N GLU A 53 -0.64 2.00 -26.43
CA GLU A 53 -0.62 0.55 -26.44
C GLU A 53 0.50 0.11 -27.37
N GLN A 54 1.43 -0.70 -26.87
CA GLN A 54 2.56 -1.19 -27.63
C GLN A 54 2.84 -2.67 -27.27
N HIS A 55 3.69 -3.31 -28.05
CA HIS A 55 4.15 -4.66 -27.72
C HIS A 55 4.81 -4.64 -26.34
N THR A 56 4.49 -5.64 -25.51
CA THR A 56 4.95 -5.65 -24.10
C THR A 56 6.45 -5.55 -23.96
N THR A 57 7.22 -6.15 -24.89
CA THR A 57 8.68 -6.05 -24.89
C THR A 57 9.19 -4.62 -25.06
N GLU A 58 8.51 -3.80 -25.88
CA GLU A 58 8.86 -2.39 -26.09
C GLU A 58 8.55 -1.57 -24.84
N VAL A 59 7.41 -1.84 -24.20
CA VAL A 59 7.00 -1.15 -22.97
C VAL A 59 7.93 -1.52 -21.82
N VAL A 60 8.36 -2.77 -21.73
CA VAL A 60 9.36 -3.23 -20.75
C VAL A 60 10.67 -2.46 -20.92
N GLU A 61 11.14 -2.30 -22.16
CA GLU A 61 12.38 -1.57 -22.43
C GLU A 61 12.24 -0.07 -22.10
N LEU A 62 11.09 0.53 -22.39
CA LEU A 62 10.77 1.91 -22.00
C LEU A 62 10.88 2.09 -20.46
N PHE A 63 10.28 1.20 -19.67
CA PHE A 63 10.34 1.28 -18.22
C PHE A 63 11.74 0.96 -17.66
N ARG A 64 12.50 0.08 -18.32
CA ARG A 64 13.89 -0.20 -17.96
C ARG A 64 14.79 1.04 -18.12
N GLN A 65 14.63 1.77 -19.22
CA GLN A 65 15.34 3.04 -19.46
C GLN A 65 14.98 4.14 -18.45
N LYS A 66 13.80 4.06 -17.84
CA LYS A 66 13.31 4.97 -16.79
C LYS A 66 13.61 4.48 -15.37
N ASP A 67 14.36 3.39 -15.21
CA ASP A 67 14.68 2.74 -13.92
C ASP A 67 13.45 2.30 -13.10
N MET A 68 12.34 2.03 -13.78
CA MET A 68 11.08 1.59 -13.16
C MET A 68 11.01 0.07 -13.08
N MET A 69 11.93 -0.55 -12.34
CA MET A 69 12.13 -1.99 -12.29
C MET A 69 10.95 -2.78 -11.70
N ASP A 70 10.10 -2.17 -10.89
CA ASP A 70 8.83 -2.73 -10.43
C ASP A 70 7.85 -2.96 -11.59
N LYS A 71 7.75 -2.01 -12.52
CA LYS A 71 6.93 -2.13 -13.75
C LYS A 71 7.52 -3.14 -14.73
N VAL A 72 8.84 -3.15 -14.87
CA VAL A 72 9.55 -4.16 -15.70
C VAL A 72 9.18 -5.57 -15.23
N ARG A 73 9.37 -5.87 -13.93
CA ARG A 73 9.04 -7.19 -13.38
C ARG A 73 7.56 -7.54 -13.52
N LEU A 74 6.67 -6.56 -13.32
CA LEU A 74 5.24 -6.77 -13.48
C LEU A 74 4.90 -7.18 -14.92
N LEU A 75 5.39 -6.45 -15.91
CA LEU A 75 5.07 -6.69 -17.32
C LEU A 75 5.72 -7.95 -17.86
N GLU A 76 6.98 -8.25 -17.51
CA GLU A 76 7.66 -9.50 -17.88
C GLU A 76 6.93 -10.73 -17.36
N THR A 77 6.22 -10.61 -16.24
CA THR A 77 5.50 -11.73 -15.62
C THR A 77 3.99 -11.75 -15.92
N SER A 78 3.48 -10.76 -16.65
CA SER A 78 2.04 -10.63 -16.95
C SER A 78 1.54 -11.62 -18.01
N GLY A 79 2.43 -12.07 -18.90
CA GLY A 79 2.08 -12.92 -20.05
C GLY A 79 1.32 -12.20 -21.17
N ASN A 80 1.15 -10.88 -21.08
CA ASN A 80 0.43 -10.09 -22.09
C ASN A 80 1.32 -9.82 -23.31
N LEU A 81 0.75 -9.95 -24.50
CA LEU A 81 1.43 -9.61 -25.76
C LEU A 81 1.55 -8.11 -25.95
N TYR A 82 0.52 -7.36 -25.57
CA TYR A 82 0.45 -5.90 -25.61
C TYR A 82 0.22 -5.35 -24.20
N SER A 83 0.80 -4.19 -23.95
CA SER A 83 0.66 -3.48 -22.66
C SER A 83 0.34 -2.00 -22.88
N TYR A 84 -0.40 -1.44 -21.94
CA TYR A 84 -0.75 -0.02 -21.96
C TYR A 84 0.16 0.74 -21.00
N TYR A 85 0.42 1.98 -21.37
CA TYR A 85 1.01 2.95 -20.45
C TYR A 85 0.46 4.35 -20.73
N TYR A 86 0.67 5.25 -19.80
CA TYR A 86 0.25 6.63 -19.92
C TYR A 86 1.43 7.55 -19.82
N THR A 87 1.33 8.70 -20.52
CA THR A 87 2.26 9.81 -20.33
C THR A 87 1.53 11.02 -19.79
N LEU A 88 2.23 11.80 -18.97
CA LEU A 88 1.85 13.10 -18.47
C LEU A 88 3.04 14.05 -18.66
N GLY A 89 3.07 14.83 -19.73
CA GLY A 89 4.26 15.52 -20.16
C GLY A 89 5.42 14.54 -20.39
N ASP A 90 6.55 14.76 -19.73
CA ASP A 90 7.75 13.89 -19.84
C ASP A 90 7.69 12.66 -18.90
N SER A 91 6.69 12.58 -18.05
CA SER A 91 6.51 11.45 -17.12
C SER A 91 5.77 10.30 -17.82
N VAL A 92 6.17 9.07 -17.48
CA VAL A 92 5.52 7.85 -17.97
C VAL A 92 5.20 6.95 -16.79
N ASP A 93 4.04 6.28 -16.80
CA ASP A 93 3.71 5.25 -15.82
C ASP A 93 2.73 4.22 -16.39
N TYR A 94 2.68 3.07 -15.70
CA TYR A 94 1.75 1.99 -15.99
C TYR A 94 0.45 2.18 -15.21
N TYR A 95 -0.69 2.12 -15.92
CA TYR A 95 -2.00 2.10 -15.29
C TYR A 95 -2.95 1.26 -16.15
N TYR A 96 -3.56 0.23 -15.58
CA TYR A 96 -4.41 -0.70 -16.30
C TYR A 96 -5.87 -0.24 -16.44
N GLY A 97 -6.25 0.86 -15.80
CA GLY A 97 -7.57 1.47 -15.91
C GLY A 97 -7.61 2.64 -16.90
N SER A 98 -8.74 3.32 -16.95
CA SER A 98 -8.88 4.58 -17.71
C SER A 98 -8.58 5.76 -16.78
N LEU A 99 -7.79 6.70 -17.25
CA LEU A 99 -7.55 7.99 -16.61
C LEU A 99 -8.47 9.06 -17.14
N LEU A 100 -8.53 10.20 -16.47
CA LEU A 100 -9.20 11.40 -16.95
C LEU A 100 -8.51 11.91 -18.23
N PRO A 101 -9.18 12.69 -19.06
CA PRO A 101 -8.57 13.24 -20.28
C PRO A 101 -7.35 14.13 -20.02
N SER A 102 -7.40 14.94 -18.96
CA SER A 102 -6.32 15.84 -18.56
C SER A 102 -6.33 16.13 -17.06
N THR A 103 -5.28 16.77 -16.58
CA THR A 103 -5.15 17.17 -15.15
C THR A 103 -6.16 18.22 -14.75
N GLY A 104 -6.65 19.05 -15.66
CA GLY A 104 -7.65 20.10 -15.42
C GLY A 104 -9.01 19.58 -14.93
N TYR A 105 -9.31 18.28 -15.11
CA TYR A 105 -10.50 17.64 -14.56
C TYR A 105 -10.41 17.43 -13.04
N ILE A 106 -9.23 17.56 -12.43
CA ILE A 106 -9.02 17.41 -10.97
C ILE A 106 -9.30 18.75 -10.31
N HIS A 107 -10.47 18.95 -9.74
CA HIS A 107 -10.90 20.21 -9.14
C HIS A 107 -10.85 20.23 -7.61
N LEU A 108 -10.73 19.09 -6.96
CA LEU A 108 -10.71 19.01 -5.50
C LEU A 108 -9.80 17.89 -5.00
N PHE A 109 -8.77 18.25 -4.26
CA PHE A 109 -7.89 17.36 -3.50
C PHE A 109 -7.22 18.14 -2.37
N ASP A 110 -6.66 17.44 -1.42
CA ASP A 110 -5.70 17.99 -0.48
C ASP A 110 -4.56 17.01 -0.20
N LEU A 111 -3.43 17.53 0.25
CA LEU A 111 -2.29 16.77 0.70
C LEU A 111 -1.88 17.29 2.06
N VAL A 112 -1.88 16.43 3.06
CA VAL A 112 -1.54 16.78 4.43
C VAL A 112 -0.49 15.84 5.02
N LYS A 113 0.22 16.32 6.03
CA LYS A 113 1.12 15.47 6.82
C LYS A 113 0.30 14.46 7.61
N TYR A 114 0.65 13.17 7.51
CA TYR A 114 -0.02 12.10 8.23
C TYR A 114 1.03 11.15 8.82
N TYR A 115 1.23 11.24 10.13
CA TYR A 115 2.31 10.57 10.86
C TYR A 115 3.68 10.76 10.21
N ASP A 116 4.33 9.67 9.76
CA ASP A 116 5.64 9.68 9.08
C ASP A 116 5.54 9.87 7.56
N GLY A 117 4.34 9.84 6.99
CA GLY A 117 4.07 10.01 5.56
C GLY A 117 3.15 11.19 5.25
N LEU A 118 2.41 11.03 4.17
CA LEU A 118 1.44 11.97 3.61
C LEU A 118 0.08 11.30 3.48
N LEU A 119 -0.98 12.07 3.60
CA LEU A 119 -2.33 11.65 3.24
C LEU A 119 -2.80 12.46 2.03
N LEU A 120 -3.02 11.79 0.93
CA LEU A 120 -3.72 12.34 -0.23
C LEU A 120 -5.22 12.22 0.03
N GLN A 121 -5.88 13.36 0.21
CA GLN A 121 -7.31 13.46 0.37
C GLN A 121 -7.97 13.60 -1.00
N VAL A 122 -9.04 12.85 -1.20
CA VAL A 122 -9.85 12.86 -2.42
C VAL A 122 -11.28 13.26 -2.10
N PRO A 123 -12.08 13.67 -3.10
CA PRO A 123 -13.48 14.03 -2.90
C PRO A 123 -14.28 12.92 -2.21
N ASN A 124 -15.18 13.33 -1.33
CA ASN A 124 -16.16 12.42 -0.74
C ASN A 124 -17.08 11.82 -1.83
N LYS A 125 -17.34 10.52 -1.77
CA LYS A 125 -18.14 9.82 -2.80
C LYS A 125 -19.59 10.30 -2.86
N GLU A 126 -20.17 10.66 -1.70
CA GLU A 126 -21.55 11.12 -1.59
C GLU A 126 -21.68 12.64 -1.79
N GLN A 127 -20.63 13.39 -1.47
CA GLN A 127 -20.56 14.84 -1.60
C GLN A 127 -19.28 15.26 -2.35
N PRO A 128 -19.25 15.12 -3.69
CA PRO A 128 -18.01 15.31 -4.46
C PRO A 128 -17.35 16.70 -4.37
N ASN A 129 -18.06 17.68 -3.85
CA ASN A 129 -17.56 19.05 -3.63
C ASN A 129 -16.92 19.25 -2.24
N LYS A 130 -16.77 18.18 -1.46
CA LYS A 130 -16.16 18.22 -0.14
C LYS A 130 -15.07 17.16 0.00
N LEU A 131 -14.04 17.51 0.77
CA LEU A 131 -13.06 16.53 1.25
C LEU A 131 -13.56 15.90 2.55
N GLU A 132 -13.11 14.69 2.81
CA GLU A 132 -13.33 14.02 4.09
C GLU A 132 -12.48 14.64 5.20
N GLU A 133 -12.99 14.58 6.44
CA GLU A 133 -12.19 14.96 7.59
C GLU A 133 -11.05 13.97 7.83
N VAL A 134 -9.89 14.49 8.23
CA VAL A 134 -8.73 13.64 8.54
C VAL A 134 -8.93 12.96 9.89
N ILE A 135 -9.06 11.64 9.86
CA ILE A 135 -9.18 10.81 11.06
C ILE A 135 -7.83 10.14 11.34
N LYS A 136 -7.29 10.36 12.52
CA LYS A 136 -6.06 9.68 12.96
C LYS A 136 -6.39 8.22 13.31
N GLN A 137 -5.81 7.28 12.56
CA GLN A 137 -6.02 5.83 12.70
C GLN A 137 -4.70 5.13 13.02
N GLU A 138 -4.13 5.42 14.19
CA GLU A 138 -2.80 4.95 14.59
C GLU A 138 -2.71 3.42 14.56
N LYS A 139 -3.68 2.71 15.16
CA LYS A 139 -3.70 1.24 15.17
C LYS A 139 -3.75 0.63 13.77
N MET A 140 -4.50 1.24 12.86
CA MET A 140 -4.55 0.81 11.47
C MET A 140 -3.20 1.01 10.78
N LEU A 141 -2.57 2.15 10.99
CA LEU A 141 -1.25 2.44 10.44
C LEU A 141 -0.19 1.43 10.93
N GLU A 142 -0.21 1.09 12.22
CA GLU A 142 0.71 0.08 12.79
C GLU A 142 0.50 -1.31 12.16
N VAL A 143 -0.74 -1.72 11.90
CA VAL A 143 -1.04 -2.98 11.18
C VAL A 143 -0.47 -2.95 9.77
N PHE A 144 -0.60 -1.85 9.04
CA PHE A 144 -0.01 -1.72 7.70
C PHE A 144 1.53 -1.71 7.73
N LYS A 145 2.14 -1.10 8.75
CA LYS A 145 3.60 -1.16 8.95
C LYS A 145 4.08 -2.58 9.23
N GLU A 146 3.35 -3.32 10.06
CA GLU A 146 3.63 -4.74 10.35
C GLU A 146 3.54 -5.58 9.07
N HIS A 147 2.48 -5.37 8.27
CA HIS A 147 2.29 -6.10 7.02
C HIS A 147 3.41 -5.80 5.99
N ARG A 148 3.82 -4.54 5.91
CA ARG A 148 4.97 -4.15 5.08
C ARG A 148 6.26 -4.86 5.52
N ARG A 149 6.51 -4.95 6.84
CA ARG A 149 7.65 -5.68 7.37
C ARG A 149 7.61 -7.17 6.99
N TRP A 150 6.44 -7.79 6.99
CA TRP A 150 6.28 -9.17 6.53
C TRP A 150 6.62 -9.30 5.04
N ASN A 151 6.12 -8.40 4.21
CA ASN A 151 6.45 -8.38 2.78
C ASN A 151 7.97 -8.23 2.54
N GLN A 152 8.64 -7.41 3.35
CA GLN A 152 10.10 -7.28 3.30
C GLN A 152 10.82 -8.58 3.67
N ILE A 153 10.34 -9.31 4.70
CA ILE A 153 10.87 -10.63 5.08
C ILE A 153 10.70 -11.63 3.94
N LEU A 154 9.56 -11.58 3.25
CA LEU A 154 9.26 -12.44 2.10
C LEU A 154 10.01 -12.03 0.82
N GLY A 155 10.66 -10.86 0.80
CA GLY A 155 11.28 -10.31 -0.41
C GLY A 155 10.27 -9.87 -1.48
N ILE A 156 9.00 -9.62 -1.09
CA ILE A 156 7.91 -9.25 -1.98
C ILE A 156 7.48 -7.82 -1.69
N GLY A 157 7.91 -6.89 -2.54
CA GLY A 157 7.50 -5.49 -2.46
C GLY A 157 6.36 -5.14 -3.41
N THR A 158 6.22 -5.88 -4.49
CA THR A 158 5.27 -5.62 -5.59
C THR A 158 4.64 -6.91 -6.12
N VAL A 159 3.57 -6.77 -6.91
CA VAL A 159 2.96 -7.92 -7.62
C VAL A 159 3.95 -8.57 -8.59
N GLY A 160 4.81 -7.77 -9.24
CA GLY A 160 5.86 -8.29 -10.11
C GLY A 160 6.87 -9.17 -9.36
N ASP A 161 7.27 -8.81 -8.15
CA ASP A 161 8.15 -9.63 -7.31
C ASP A 161 7.46 -10.95 -6.92
N PHE A 162 6.17 -10.89 -6.55
CA PHE A 162 5.38 -12.08 -6.24
C PHE A 162 5.30 -13.04 -7.43
N ASN A 163 4.92 -12.53 -8.60
CA ASN A 163 4.83 -13.33 -9.82
C ASN A 163 6.17 -13.96 -10.17
N ALA A 164 7.26 -13.18 -10.13
CA ALA A 164 8.61 -13.67 -10.40
C ALA A 164 9.00 -14.81 -9.45
N SER A 165 8.71 -14.66 -8.16
CA SER A 165 8.97 -15.68 -7.15
C SER A 165 8.16 -16.96 -7.40
N CYS A 166 6.87 -16.82 -7.75
CA CYS A 166 6.03 -17.97 -8.12
C CYS A 166 6.54 -18.68 -9.37
N ASN A 167 6.92 -17.94 -10.41
CA ASN A 167 7.49 -18.49 -11.65
C ASN A 167 8.83 -19.20 -11.43
N ALA A 168 9.61 -18.76 -10.44
CA ALA A 168 10.84 -19.42 -10.01
C ALA A 168 10.62 -20.68 -9.15
N GLY A 169 9.36 -21.04 -8.85
CA GLY A 169 9.02 -22.25 -8.06
C GLY A 169 9.01 -22.05 -6.55
N HIS A 170 9.14 -20.81 -6.04
CA HIS A 170 9.19 -20.51 -4.59
C HIS A 170 7.80 -20.35 -3.93
N ALA A 171 6.70 -20.65 -4.61
CA ALA A 171 5.34 -20.47 -4.08
C ALA A 171 5.11 -21.20 -2.74
N THR A 172 5.60 -22.44 -2.59
CA THR A 172 5.46 -23.23 -1.35
C THR A 172 6.22 -22.58 -0.20
N GLU A 173 7.42 -22.05 -0.46
CA GLU A 173 8.22 -21.36 0.55
C GLU A 173 7.51 -20.07 1.02
N LEU A 174 6.96 -19.29 0.09
CA LEU A 174 6.18 -18.08 0.41
C LEU A 174 4.97 -18.41 1.30
N ILE A 175 4.24 -19.48 0.99
CA ILE A 175 3.10 -19.95 1.79
C ILE A 175 3.58 -20.31 3.21
N ASN A 176 4.60 -21.15 3.33
CA ASN A 176 5.10 -21.63 4.61
C ASN A 176 5.59 -20.47 5.51
N VAL A 177 6.34 -19.53 4.94
CA VAL A 177 6.83 -18.37 5.71
C VAL A 177 5.67 -17.44 6.10
N SER A 178 4.69 -17.23 5.22
CA SER A 178 3.50 -16.43 5.52
C SER A 178 2.67 -17.03 6.65
N GLU A 179 2.47 -18.35 6.63
CA GLU A 179 1.77 -19.06 7.70
C GLU A 179 2.54 -19.01 9.02
N ALA A 180 3.86 -19.18 8.97
CA ALA A 180 4.71 -19.06 10.16
C ALA A 180 4.66 -17.65 10.79
N LEU A 181 4.67 -16.60 9.99
CA LEU A 181 4.52 -15.22 10.46
C LEU A 181 3.15 -15.00 11.10
N GLN A 182 2.08 -15.51 10.49
CA GLN A 182 0.74 -15.43 11.04
C GLN A 182 0.63 -16.16 12.37
N GLU A 183 1.13 -17.41 12.45
CA GLU A 183 1.08 -18.22 13.67
C GLU A 183 1.88 -17.57 14.80
N LYS A 184 3.08 -17.05 14.49
CA LYS A 184 3.89 -16.28 15.44
C LYS A 184 3.12 -15.07 16.00
N ARG A 185 2.34 -14.37 15.15
CA ARG A 185 1.55 -13.22 15.61
C ARG A 185 0.40 -13.64 16.52
N ILE A 186 -0.26 -14.75 16.22
CA ILE A 186 -1.34 -15.31 17.05
C ILE A 186 -0.78 -15.73 18.42
N ALA A 187 0.38 -16.38 18.45
CA ALA A 187 1.07 -16.75 19.69
C ALA A 187 1.42 -15.52 20.55
N GLN A 188 1.94 -14.44 19.93
CA GLN A 188 2.22 -13.20 20.66
C GLN A 188 0.97 -12.58 21.29
N ILE A 189 -0.19 -12.68 20.64
CA ILE A 189 -1.46 -12.20 21.21
C ILE A 189 -1.87 -13.07 22.39
N ALA A 190 -1.71 -14.39 22.30
CA ALA A 190 -1.98 -15.30 23.42
C ALA A 190 -1.05 -15.01 24.61
N ASP A 191 0.24 -14.80 24.37
CA ASP A 191 1.22 -14.41 25.39
C ASP A 191 0.85 -13.09 26.09
N GLU A 192 0.40 -12.09 25.31
CA GLU A 192 -0.06 -10.83 25.88
C GLU A 192 -1.27 -11.02 26.80
N ILE A 193 -2.25 -11.83 26.38
CA ILE A 193 -3.42 -12.17 27.19
C ILE A 193 -3.00 -12.86 28.49
N TYR A 194 -2.11 -13.85 28.40
CA TYR A 194 -1.56 -14.57 29.57
C TYR A 194 -0.85 -13.61 30.54
N HIS A 195 0.08 -12.81 30.04
CA HIS A 195 0.85 -11.87 30.86
C HIS A 195 -0.01 -10.80 31.55
N ARG A 196 -1.10 -10.36 30.91
CA ARG A 196 -2.08 -9.45 31.54
C ARG A 196 -2.76 -10.11 32.74
N GLY A 197 -3.08 -11.39 32.62
CA GLY A 197 -3.62 -12.19 33.75
C GLY A 197 -2.66 -12.22 34.92
N GLN A 198 -1.38 -12.48 34.68
CA GLN A 198 -0.34 -12.53 35.72
C GLN A 198 -0.13 -11.18 36.43
N LYS A 199 -0.43 -10.06 35.73
CA LYS A 199 -0.36 -8.70 36.29
C LYS A 199 -1.65 -8.26 37.00
N GLY A 200 -2.59 -9.17 37.29
CA GLY A 200 -3.85 -8.86 37.95
C GLY A 200 -4.90 -8.19 37.05
N GLN A 201 -4.70 -8.23 35.74
CA GLN A 201 -5.62 -7.67 34.73
C GLN A 201 -6.10 -8.76 33.74
N PRO A 202 -6.81 -9.80 34.22
CA PRO A 202 -7.18 -10.94 33.40
C PRO A 202 -8.14 -10.52 32.27
N VAL A 203 -7.84 -10.99 31.06
CA VAL A 203 -8.73 -10.83 29.90
C VAL A 203 -9.82 -11.89 29.99
N LYS A 204 -11.07 -11.46 30.16
CA LYS A 204 -12.24 -12.37 30.26
C LYS A 204 -12.95 -12.55 28.92
N ILE A 205 -12.84 -11.58 28.04
CA ILE A 205 -13.53 -11.55 26.74
C ILE A 205 -12.56 -11.04 25.68
N VAL A 206 -12.47 -11.76 24.55
CA VAL A 206 -11.75 -11.33 23.35
C VAL A 206 -12.77 -11.11 22.23
N LEU A 207 -12.84 -9.89 21.73
CA LEU A 207 -13.72 -9.52 20.63
C LEU A 207 -12.93 -9.53 19.32
N ILE A 208 -13.40 -10.32 18.34
CA ILE A 208 -12.79 -10.47 17.02
C ILE A 208 -13.74 -9.87 15.97
N SER A 209 -13.33 -8.79 15.34
CA SER A 209 -14.10 -8.09 14.32
C SER A 209 -13.39 -8.11 12.97
N GLY A 210 -14.17 -8.06 11.89
CA GLY A 210 -13.67 -8.02 10.52
C GLY A 210 -14.80 -8.26 9.51
N PRO A 211 -14.59 -7.98 8.22
CA PRO A 211 -15.58 -8.18 7.17
C PRO A 211 -15.90 -9.67 6.97
N SER A 212 -16.92 -9.95 6.15
CA SER A 212 -17.23 -11.34 5.75
C SER A 212 -15.99 -11.96 5.07
N SER A 213 -15.81 -13.26 5.26
CA SER A 213 -14.69 -14.04 4.70
C SER A 213 -13.27 -13.57 5.08
N SER A 214 -13.11 -12.76 6.14
CA SER A 214 -11.81 -12.27 6.63
C SER A 214 -11.04 -13.27 7.51
N GLY A 215 -11.51 -14.51 7.63
CA GLY A 215 -10.83 -15.54 8.43
C GLY A 215 -11.07 -15.44 9.95
N LYS A 216 -12.06 -14.67 10.43
CA LYS A 216 -12.35 -14.53 11.88
C LYS A 216 -12.47 -15.87 12.61
N THR A 217 -13.21 -16.81 12.05
CA THR A 217 -13.42 -18.14 12.63
C THR A 217 -12.12 -18.94 12.69
N THR A 218 -11.29 -18.88 11.65
CA THR A 218 -9.98 -19.54 11.63
C THR A 218 -9.05 -18.91 12.67
N PHE A 219 -9.02 -17.58 12.74
CA PHE A 219 -8.24 -16.85 13.72
C PHE A 219 -8.67 -17.20 15.15
N SER A 220 -9.98 -17.22 15.47
CA SER A 220 -10.46 -17.54 16.82
C SER A 220 -10.09 -18.96 17.24
N LYS A 221 -10.17 -19.93 16.33
CA LYS A 221 -9.76 -21.33 16.61
C LYS A 221 -8.27 -21.43 16.87
N ARG A 222 -7.43 -20.79 16.05
CA ARG A 222 -5.97 -20.78 16.25
C ARG A 222 -5.59 -20.06 17.55
N LEU A 223 -6.23 -18.92 17.86
CA LEU A 223 -6.00 -18.23 19.12
C LEU A 223 -6.40 -19.08 20.34
N SER A 224 -7.53 -19.79 20.28
CA SER A 224 -7.94 -20.72 21.37
C SER A 224 -6.90 -21.81 21.61
N VAL A 225 -6.32 -22.37 20.55
CA VAL A 225 -5.25 -23.37 20.68
C VAL A 225 -4.00 -22.77 21.35
N GLN A 226 -3.59 -21.57 20.97
CA GLN A 226 -2.45 -20.89 21.58
C GLN A 226 -2.72 -20.52 23.07
N LEU A 227 -3.95 -20.12 23.40
CA LEU A 227 -4.34 -19.86 24.81
C LEU A 227 -4.29 -21.14 25.63
N MET A 228 -4.81 -22.25 25.13
CA MET A 228 -4.68 -23.58 25.81
C MET A 228 -3.22 -23.99 25.97
N ALA A 229 -2.38 -23.76 24.96
CA ALA A 229 -0.94 -24.03 25.05
C ALA A 229 -0.23 -23.16 26.13
N SER A 230 -0.78 -21.97 26.42
CA SER A 230 -0.31 -21.07 27.49
C SER A 230 -0.93 -21.38 28.86
N GLY A 231 -1.75 -22.41 29.01
CA GLY A 231 -2.40 -22.81 30.22
C GLY A 231 -3.64 -22.00 30.61
N LEU A 232 -4.35 -21.44 29.65
CA LEU A 232 -5.61 -20.68 29.81
C LEU A 232 -6.81 -21.47 29.27
#